data_5469aee3594d19325ea9c8a8bd816543
#
_entry.id   5469aee3594d19325ea9c8a8bd816543
#
_cell.length_a   1.000
_cell.length_b   1.000
_cell.length_c   1.000
_cell.angle_alpha   90.00
_cell.angle_beta   90.00
_cell.angle_gamma   90.00
#
_symmetry.space_group_name_H-M   'P 1'
#
loop_
_entity.id
_entity.type
_entity.pdbx_description
1 polymer ?
#
loop_
_entity_poly.entity_id
_entity_poly.type
_entity_poly.pdbx_seq_one_letter_code
_entity_poly.pdbx_strand_id
1 'polypeptide(L)'
;MEEKVFDLGAAKRTSELNEGFLETFGYFAEMGLKRLFGYDLGIPLKVKGTPSEIKAFSSALNSEKKYMEAYKKHGLTDSRTLNNKTLLDKAVAKFQKATGLKWPFK
;
A
#
# COMPACT_ATOMS: atom_id res chain seq x y z
N MET A 1 -9.92 18.33 13.57
CA MET A 1 -9.89 17.39 12.43
C MET A 1 -9.26 16.09 12.89
N GLU A 2 -9.96 15.00 12.70
CA GLU A 2 -9.47 13.69 13.11
C GLU A 2 -8.38 13.19 12.17
N GLU A 3 -7.35 12.60 12.74
CA GLU A 3 -6.27 11.98 12.01
C GLU A 3 -6.57 10.49 11.83
N LYS A 4 -6.36 9.97 10.62
CA LYS A 4 -6.46 8.53 10.37
C LYS A 4 -5.09 7.90 10.60
N VAL A 5 -5.02 6.98 11.56
CA VAL A 5 -3.77 6.31 11.93
C VAL A 5 -3.92 4.80 11.70
N PHE A 6 -2.94 4.20 11.06
CA PHE A 6 -2.87 2.75 10.92
C PHE A 6 -1.53 2.26 11.46
N ASP A 7 -1.57 1.24 12.31
CA ASP A 7 -0.38 0.63 12.92
C ASP A 7 0.02 -0.62 12.14
N LEU A 8 1.10 -0.51 11.37
CA LEU A 8 1.62 -1.62 10.58
C LEU A 8 2.13 -2.78 11.43
N GLY A 9 2.51 -2.50 12.67
CA GLY A 9 2.97 -3.54 13.59
C GLY A 9 1.87 -4.36 14.22
N ALA A 10 0.60 -3.95 14.07
CA ALA A 10 -0.52 -4.63 14.69
C ALA A 10 -0.67 -6.09 14.24
N ALA A 11 -0.37 -6.38 12.98
CA ALA A 11 -0.46 -7.73 12.44
C ALA A 11 0.46 -8.72 13.18
N LYS A 12 1.65 -8.26 13.58
CA LYS A 12 2.60 -9.10 14.31
C LYS A 12 2.23 -9.29 15.78
N ARG A 13 1.49 -8.35 16.35
CA ARG A 13 1.09 -8.38 17.76
C ARG A 13 -0.25 -9.08 17.97
N THR A 14 -1.01 -9.29 16.89
CA THR A 14 -2.33 -9.89 16.94
C THR A 14 -2.23 -11.34 16.47
N SER A 15 -2.72 -12.28 17.26
CA SER A 15 -2.67 -13.70 16.90
C SER A 15 -3.60 -14.05 15.75
N GLU A 16 -4.62 -13.22 15.52
CA GLU A 16 -5.57 -13.44 14.43
C GLU A 16 -5.82 -12.15 13.67
N LEU A 17 -5.70 -12.24 12.33
CA LEU A 17 -6.10 -11.16 11.45
C LEU A 17 -7.53 -11.45 11.01
N ASN A 18 -8.49 -10.71 11.55
CA ASN A 18 -9.88 -10.88 11.15
C ASN A 18 -10.20 -10.03 9.92
N GLU A 19 -11.34 -10.32 9.32
CA GLU A 19 -11.80 -9.66 8.11
C GLU A 19 -11.93 -8.14 8.29
N GLY A 20 -12.47 -7.71 9.45
CA GLY A 20 -12.61 -6.28 9.75
C GLY A 20 -11.29 -5.54 9.80
N PHE A 21 -10.25 -6.17 10.35
CA PHE A 21 -8.91 -5.60 10.38
C PHE A 21 -8.34 -5.45 8.95
N LEU A 22 -8.50 -6.49 8.12
CA LEU A 22 -8.01 -6.46 6.74
C LEU A 22 -8.77 -5.44 5.89
N GLU A 23 -10.06 -5.27 6.11
CA GLU A 23 -10.85 -4.24 5.44
C GLU A 23 -10.40 -2.84 5.82
N THR A 24 -10.11 -2.62 7.11
CA THR A 24 -9.60 -1.34 7.60
C THR A 24 -8.26 -1.02 6.96
N PHE A 25 -7.36 -1.99 6.87
CA PHE A 25 -6.08 -1.81 6.20
C PHE A 25 -6.27 -1.49 4.71
N GLY A 26 -7.14 -2.23 4.02
CA GLY A 26 -7.42 -2.00 2.61
C GLY A 26 -7.94 -0.59 2.36
N TYR A 27 -8.86 -0.12 3.19
CA TYR A 27 -9.39 1.23 3.09
C TYR A 27 -8.30 2.29 3.31
N PHE A 28 -7.46 2.07 4.33
CA PHE A 28 -6.36 2.99 4.63
C PHE A 28 -5.34 3.05 3.47
N ALA A 29 -4.99 1.90 2.91
CA ALA A 29 -4.06 1.82 1.77
C ALA A 29 -4.64 2.52 0.53
N GLU A 30 -5.94 2.35 0.28
CA GLU A 30 -6.62 3.02 -0.82
C GLU A 30 -6.57 4.54 -0.66
N MET A 31 -6.82 5.04 0.56
CA MET A 31 -6.72 6.46 0.85
C MET A 31 -5.31 6.97 0.61
N GLY A 32 -4.30 6.22 1.05
CA GLY A 32 -2.89 6.58 0.82
C GLY A 32 -2.56 6.66 -0.66
N LEU A 33 -3.06 5.73 -1.44
CA LEU A 33 -2.86 5.71 -2.89
C LEU A 33 -3.52 6.92 -3.56
N LYS A 34 -4.76 7.23 -3.18
CA LYS A 34 -5.47 8.41 -3.68
C LYS A 34 -4.69 9.69 -3.40
N ARG A 35 -4.11 9.79 -2.20
CA ARG A 35 -3.28 10.95 -1.84
C ARG A 35 -2.06 11.07 -2.74
N LEU A 36 -1.43 9.96 -3.09
CA LEU A 36 -0.29 9.98 -4.02
C LEU A 36 -0.70 10.47 -5.42
N PHE A 37 -1.96 10.26 -5.81
CA PHE A 37 -2.49 10.78 -7.07
C PHE A 37 -2.95 12.23 -6.96
N GLY A 38 -2.78 12.86 -5.80
CA GLY A 38 -3.09 14.27 -5.62
C GLY A 38 -4.49 14.58 -5.11
N TYR A 39 -5.27 13.57 -4.73
CA TYR A 39 -6.61 13.83 -4.18
C TYR A 39 -6.51 14.41 -2.78
N ASP A 40 -7.29 15.44 -2.52
CA ASP A 40 -7.40 16.03 -1.18
C ASP A 40 -8.46 15.24 -0.40
N LEU A 41 -8.02 14.54 0.63
CA LEU A 41 -8.92 13.73 1.47
C LEU A 41 -9.51 14.51 2.63
N GLY A 42 -9.02 15.74 2.88
CA GLY A 42 -9.50 16.57 3.98
C GLY A 42 -9.10 16.09 5.36
N ILE A 43 -8.43 14.95 5.49
CA ILE A 43 -7.97 14.40 6.77
C ILE A 43 -6.51 13.96 6.67
N PRO A 44 -5.71 14.15 7.72
CA PRO A 44 -4.34 13.63 7.74
C PRO A 44 -4.32 12.10 7.83
N LEU A 45 -3.38 11.49 7.13
CA LEU A 45 -3.13 10.06 7.24
C LEU A 45 -1.78 9.86 7.94
N LYS A 46 -1.74 8.96 8.90
CA LYS A 46 -0.51 8.65 9.63
C LYS A 46 -0.32 7.15 9.71
N VAL A 47 0.91 6.72 9.45
CA VAL A 47 1.31 5.32 9.53
C VAL A 47 2.25 5.14 10.70
N LYS A 48 1.97 4.16 11.56
CA LYS A 48 2.85 3.77 12.65
C LYS A 48 3.50 2.43 12.35
N GLY A 49 4.73 2.27 12.80
CA GLY A 49 5.48 1.03 12.63
C GLY A 49 6.96 1.29 12.75
N THR A 50 7.76 0.26 12.55
CA THR A 50 9.20 0.42 12.48
C THR A 50 9.57 1.18 11.20
N PRO A 51 10.75 1.82 11.13
CA PRO A 51 11.19 2.46 9.89
C PRO A 51 11.17 1.53 8.68
N SER A 52 11.51 0.25 8.87
CA SER A 52 11.47 -0.75 7.80
C SER A 52 10.05 -1.01 7.31
N GLU A 53 9.09 -1.12 8.23
CA GLU A 53 7.68 -1.34 7.88
C GLU A 53 7.10 -0.15 7.13
N ILE A 54 7.37 1.06 7.61
CA ILE A 54 6.90 2.29 6.98
C ILE A 54 7.50 2.44 5.58
N LYS A 55 8.79 2.19 5.44
CA LYS A 55 9.48 2.26 4.15
C LYS A 55 8.92 1.24 3.16
N ALA A 56 8.67 0.01 3.61
CA ALA A 56 8.11 -1.04 2.77
C ALA A 56 6.70 -0.67 2.29
N PHE A 57 5.88 -0.11 3.18
CA PHE A 57 4.54 0.36 2.83
C PHE A 57 4.59 1.48 1.78
N SER A 58 5.43 2.50 2.01
CA SER A 58 5.60 3.61 1.06
C SER A 58 6.10 3.12 -0.29
N SER A 59 7.06 2.21 -0.32
CA SER A 59 7.58 1.65 -1.57
C SER A 59 6.51 0.90 -2.34
N ALA A 60 5.69 0.10 -1.65
CA ALA A 60 4.62 -0.65 -2.29
C ALA A 60 3.56 0.28 -2.86
N LEU A 61 3.16 1.33 -2.11
CA LEU A 61 2.20 2.32 -2.61
C LEU A 61 2.74 3.08 -3.83
N ASN A 62 4.00 3.51 -3.79
CA ASN A 62 4.60 4.22 -4.91
C ASN A 62 4.70 3.32 -6.15
N SER A 63 5.03 2.05 -5.96
CA SER A 63 5.09 1.08 -7.06
C SER A 63 3.70 0.82 -7.64
N GLU A 64 2.67 0.76 -6.79
CA GLU A 64 1.28 0.62 -7.25
C GLU A 64 0.87 1.80 -8.11
N LYS A 65 1.20 3.02 -7.67
CA LYS A 65 0.93 4.24 -8.43
C LYS A 65 1.61 4.20 -9.80
N LYS A 66 2.89 3.86 -9.84
CA LYS A 66 3.65 3.80 -11.10
C LYS A 66 3.09 2.75 -12.06
N TYR A 67 2.70 1.60 -11.53
CA TYR A 67 2.08 0.56 -12.34
C TYR A 67 0.75 1.04 -12.93
N MET A 68 -0.10 1.68 -12.12
CA MET A 68 -1.39 2.21 -12.59
C MET A 68 -1.21 3.29 -13.65
N GLU A 69 -0.22 4.17 -13.48
CA GLU A 69 0.09 5.22 -14.46
C GLU A 69 0.57 4.60 -15.79
N ALA A 70 1.45 3.61 -15.71
CA ALA A 70 1.95 2.92 -16.90
C ALA A 70 0.83 2.17 -17.62
N TYR A 71 -0.02 1.49 -16.86
CA TYR A 71 -1.18 0.79 -17.40
C TYR A 71 -2.13 1.73 -18.16
N LYS A 72 -2.46 2.88 -17.55
CA LYS A 72 -3.35 3.86 -18.17
C LYS A 72 -2.76 4.47 -19.43
N LYS A 73 -1.44 4.69 -19.42
CA LYS A 73 -0.76 5.37 -20.52
C LYS A 73 -0.38 4.43 -21.66
N HIS A 74 0.02 3.21 -21.36
CA HIS A 74 0.63 2.30 -22.34
C HIS A 74 -0.14 0.99 -22.55
N GLY A 75 -1.13 0.67 -21.71
CA GLY A 75 -1.87 -0.59 -21.76
C GLY A 75 -1.18 -1.72 -21.01
N LEU A 76 -1.93 -2.81 -20.81
CA LEU A 76 -1.50 -3.94 -19.96
C LEU A 76 -0.32 -4.73 -20.50
N THR A 77 -0.17 -4.79 -21.81
CA THR A 77 0.84 -5.66 -22.45
C THR A 77 2.12 -4.91 -22.85
N ASP A 78 2.16 -3.60 -22.66
CA ASP A 78 3.35 -2.82 -22.98
C ASP A 78 4.49 -3.18 -22.02
N SER A 79 5.72 -3.25 -22.55
CA SER A 79 6.89 -3.61 -21.74
C SER A 79 7.12 -2.69 -20.54
N ARG A 80 6.77 -1.40 -20.68
CA ARG A 80 6.90 -0.43 -19.58
C ARG A 80 5.95 -0.75 -18.45
N THR A 81 4.73 -1.18 -18.77
CA THR A 81 3.74 -1.62 -17.77
C THR A 81 4.19 -2.91 -17.11
N LEU A 82 4.69 -3.87 -17.89
CA LEU A 82 5.17 -5.15 -17.34
C LEU A 82 6.37 -4.97 -16.44
N ASN A 83 7.28 -4.06 -16.77
CA ASN A 83 8.43 -3.75 -15.92
C ASN A 83 7.97 -3.14 -14.58
N ASN A 84 7.01 -2.24 -14.62
CA ASN A 84 6.45 -1.65 -13.40
C ASN A 84 5.72 -2.70 -12.56
N LYS A 85 5.05 -3.67 -13.19
CA LYS A 85 4.42 -4.77 -12.47
C LYS A 85 5.46 -5.63 -11.73
N THR A 86 6.59 -5.91 -12.36
CA THR A 86 7.67 -6.65 -11.72
C THR A 86 8.19 -5.91 -10.49
N LEU A 87 8.38 -4.60 -10.60
CA LEU A 87 8.83 -3.78 -9.47
C LEU A 87 7.78 -3.75 -8.35
N LEU A 88 6.50 -3.67 -8.72
CA LEU A 88 5.40 -3.73 -7.76
C LEU A 88 5.39 -5.07 -7.02
N ASP A 89 5.50 -6.17 -7.74
CA ASP A 89 5.50 -7.50 -7.13
C ASP A 89 6.65 -7.65 -6.12
N LYS A 90 7.83 -7.13 -6.43
CA LYS A 90 8.97 -7.13 -5.50
C LYS A 90 8.70 -6.27 -4.26
N ALA A 91 8.14 -5.09 -4.45
CA ALA A 91 7.84 -4.18 -3.34
C ALA A 91 6.76 -4.77 -2.43
N VAL A 92 5.74 -5.39 -3.01
CA VAL A 92 4.67 -6.07 -2.27
C VAL A 92 5.22 -7.25 -1.47
N ALA A 93 6.10 -8.05 -2.06
CA ALA A 93 6.72 -9.17 -1.36
C ALA A 93 7.51 -8.71 -0.14
N LYS A 94 8.28 -7.62 -0.27
CA LYS A 94 9.01 -7.03 0.86
C LYS A 94 8.07 -6.51 1.94
N PHE A 95 6.99 -5.86 1.53
CA PHE A 95 5.98 -5.35 2.46
C PHE A 95 5.34 -6.50 3.25
N GLN A 96 4.91 -7.55 2.57
CA GLN A 96 4.28 -8.70 3.22
C GLN A 96 5.22 -9.41 4.19
N LYS A 97 6.50 -9.49 3.83
CA LYS A 97 7.52 -10.06 4.69
C LYS A 97 7.76 -9.20 5.93
N ALA A 98 7.81 -7.88 5.75
CA ALA A 98 8.09 -6.96 6.85
C ALA A 98 6.93 -6.84 7.83
N THR A 99 5.69 -6.86 7.36
CA THR A 99 4.50 -6.55 8.17
C THR A 99 3.61 -7.75 8.47
N GLY A 100 3.66 -8.81 7.66
CA GLY A 100 2.71 -9.92 7.74
C GLY A 100 1.34 -9.60 7.16
N LEU A 101 1.15 -8.40 6.62
CA LEU A 101 -0.11 -7.97 6.01
C LEU A 101 -0.16 -8.33 4.53
N LYS A 102 -1.32 -8.80 4.08
CA LYS A 102 -1.54 -9.07 2.67
C LYS A 102 -1.81 -7.76 1.93
N TRP A 103 -1.20 -7.61 0.75
CA TRP A 103 -1.39 -6.39 -0.06
C TRP A 103 -2.81 -6.36 -0.63
N PRO A 104 -3.56 -5.24 -0.42
CA PRO A 104 -5.00 -5.22 -0.72
C PRO A 104 -5.37 -5.05 -2.19
N PHE A 105 -4.41 -4.69 -3.05
CA PHE A 105 -4.70 -4.41 -4.46
C PHE A 105 -4.39 -5.57 -5.40
N LYS A 106 -4.26 -6.76 -4.86
CA LYS A 106 -4.06 -7.96 -5.65
C LYS A 106 -5.32 -8.79 -5.75
#